data_5b74c1d3f178ea85e65a1e7392aff6dc
#
_entry.id   5b74c1d3f178ea85e65a1e7392aff6dc
#
_cell.length_a   1.000
_cell.length_b   1.000
_cell.length_c   1.000
_cell.angle_alpha   90.00
_cell.angle_beta   90.00
_cell.angle_gamma   90.00
#
_symmetry.space_group_name_H-M   'P 1'
#
loop_
_entity.id
_entity.type
_entity.pdbx_description
1 polymer ?
#
loop_
_entity_poly.entity_id
_entity_poly.type
_entity_poly.pdbx_seq_one_letter_code
_entity_poly.pdbx_strand_id
1 'polypeptide(L)'
;KRTSILVSHLEDIYTKDALTGLYNKHGYLHRETLLLQEAAENQSTVTCFLFDLNRLKYINDHYGHNEGDFAIQVIGHALSSVTRSTDICARFSSDEFYLLTMDYTKEDADELLTRVYKYLDNYNKISHKEYNISASGGYAQSTPGASLSKEDVKALFSKADEHMYQQKQIFHQDLDK
;
A
#
# COMPACT_ATOMS: atom_id res chain seq x y z
N LYS A 1 -20.24 -27.75 4.48
CA LYS A 1 -18.89 -27.37 4.91
C LYS A 1 -17.85 -27.39 3.77
N ARG A 2 -17.77 -28.48 2.94
CA ARG A 2 -16.81 -28.54 1.81
C ARG A 2 -17.07 -27.48 0.74
N THR A 3 -18.32 -27.19 0.41
CA THR A 3 -18.70 -26.19 -0.60
C THR A 3 -18.34 -24.77 -0.15
N SER A 4 -18.52 -24.45 1.14
CA SER A 4 -18.16 -23.13 1.67
C SER A 4 -16.64 -22.90 1.70
N ILE A 5 -15.85 -23.94 1.96
CA ILE A 5 -14.37 -23.87 1.92
C ILE A 5 -13.88 -23.67 0.48
N LEU A 6 -14.49 -24.36 -0.49
CA LEU A 6 -14.12 -24.20 -1.90
C LEU A 6 -14.46 -22.80 -2.43
N VAL A 7 -15.62 -22.27 -2.09
CA VAL A 7 -16.03 -20.90 -2.46
C VAL A 7 -15.08 -19.88 -1.86
N SER A 8 -14.76 -19.97 -0.57
CA SER A 8 -13.81 -19.09 0.09
C SER A 8 -12.41 -19.16 -0.57
N HIS A 9 -11.96 -20.34 -0.93
CA HIS A 9 -10.66 -20.51 -1.60
C HIS A 9 -10.64 -19.93 -3.00
N LEU A 10 -11.75 -20.05 -3.74
CA LEU A 10 -11.89 -19.42 -5.06
C LEU A 10 -11.94 -17.88 -4.95
N GLU A 11 -12.63 -17.35 -3.93
CA GLU A 11 -12.64 -15.91 -3.65
C GLU A 11 -11.24 -15.39 -3.34
N ASP A 12 -10.46 -16.09 -2.53
CA ASP A 12 -9.08 -15.72 -2.22
C ASP A 12 -8.19 -15.71 -3.48
N ILE A 13 -8.27 -16.73 -4.33
CA ILE A 13 -7.52 -16.77 -5.60
C ILE A 13 -7.89 -15.61 -6.49
N TYR A 14 -9.17 -15.22 -6.52
CA TYR A 14 -9.67 -14.17 -7.41
C TYR A 14 -9.39 -12.74 -6.91
N THR A 15 -9.32 -12.54 -5.59
CA THR A 15 -9.22 -11.20 -4.96
C THR A 15 -7.89 -10.90 -4.31
N LYS A 16 -7.01 -11.89 -4.16
CA LYS A 16 -5.70 -11.75 -3.49
C LYS A 16 -4.53 -11.85 -4.46
N ASP A 17 -3.48 -11.09 -4.17
CA ASP A 17 -2.19 -11.22 -4.83
C ASP A 17 -1.43 -12.42 -4.28
N ALA A 18 -1.04 -13.35 -5.15
CA ALA A 18 -0.39 -14.60 -4.75
C ALA A 18 0.97 -14.39 -4.07
N LEU A 19 1.70 -13.33 -4.45
CA LEU A 19 3.03 -13.06 -3.93
C LEU A 19 3.02 -12.45 -2.53
N THR A 20 2.09 -11.52 -2.26
CA THR A 20 2.04 -10.76 -1.01
C THR A 20 0.91 -11.15 -0.08
N GLY A 21 -0.13 -11.82 -0.58
CA GLY A 21 -1.36 -12.10 0.17
C GLY A 21 -2.26 -10.86 0.39
N LEU A 22 -1.85 -9.69 -0.07
CA LEU A 22 -2.68 -8.48 -0.09
C LEU A 22 -3.79 -8.61 -1.14
N TYR A 23 -4.76 -7.71 -1.13
CA TYR A 23 -5.70 -7.65 -2.24
C TYR A 23 -4.97 -7.40 -3.56
N ASN A 24 -5.45 -8.01 -4.64
CA ASN A 24 -5.08 -7.62 -5.99
C ASN A 24 -5.96 -6.44 -6.44
N LYS A 25 -5.75 -5.94 -7.64
CA LYS A 25 -6.52 -4.83 -8.20
C LYS A 25 -8.03 -5.12 -8.19
N HIS A 26 -8.43 -6.34 -8.52
CA HIS A 26 -9.83 -6.75 -8.55
C HIS A 26 -10.45 -6.74 -7.15
N GLY A 27 -9.77 -7.33 -6.17
CA GLY A 27 -10.21 -7.31 -4.78
C GLY A 27 -10.27 -5.90 -4.21
N TYR A 28 -9.32 -5.04 -4.55
CA TYR A 28 -9.33 -3.63 -4.19
C TYR A 28 -10.58 -2.91 -4.71
N LEU A 29 -10.89 -3.03 -5.99
CA LEU A 29 -12.03 -2.33 -6.60
C LEU A 29 -13.37 -2.73 -5.98
N HIS A 30 -13.52 -4.00 -5.64
CA HIS A 30 -14.71 -4.49 -4.94
C HIS A 30 -14.83 -3.91 -3.52
N ARG A 31 -13.74 -3.94 -2.77
CA ARG A 31 -13.67 -3.42 -1.39
C ARG A 31 -13.79 -1.89 -1.32
N GLU A 32 -13.24 -1.17 -2.30
CA GLU A 32 -13.38 0.28 -2.41
C GLU A 32 -14.84 0.70 -2.40
N THR A 33 -15.67 0.05 -3.20
CA THR A 33 -17.11 0.34 -3.27
C THR A 33 -17.78 0.22 -1.91
N LEU A 34 -17.47 -0.85 -1.16
CA LEU A 34 -18.04 -1.09 0.16
C LEU A 34 -17.53 -0.06 1.19
N LEU A 35 -16.24 0.25 1.17
CA LEU A 35 -15.65 1.23 2.09
C LEU A 35 -16.21 2.64 1.86
N LEU A 36 -16.35 3.07 0.62
CA LEU A 36 -16.91 4.39 0.29
C LEU A 36 -18.38 4.51 0.73
N GLN A 37 -19.16 3.45 0.61
CA GLN A 37 -20.52 3.40 1.11
C GLN A 37 -20.55 3.55 2.64
N GLU A 38 -19.74 2.80 3.36
CA GLU A 38 -19.64 2.88 4.82
C GLU A 38 -19.14 4.26 5.27
N ALA A 39 -18.14 4.81 4.59
CA ALA A 39 -17.62 6.14 4.88
C ALA A 39 -18.69 7.23 4.72
N ALA A 40 -19.52 7.15 3.68
CA ALA A 40 -20.62 8.07 3.44
C ALA A 40 -21.68 7.97 4.55
N GLU A 41 -22.07 6.76 4.94
CA GLU A 41 -23.05 6.51 6.01
C GLU A 41 -22.58 7.03 7.38
N ASN A 42 -21.29 6.86 7.67
CA ASN A 42 -20.70 7.26 8.97
C ASN A 42 -20.09 8.67 8.94
N GLN A 43 -20.19 9.38 7.83
CA GLN A 43 -19.55 10.70 7.63
C GLN A 43 -18.04 10.68 7.93
N SER A 44 -17.38 9.58 7.60
CA SER A 44 -15.96 9.35 7.85
C SER A 44 -15.08 10.13 6.88
N THR A 45 -13.87 10.47 7.34
CA THR A 45 -12.79 10.90 6.47
C THR A 45 -12.21 9.69 5.74
N VAL A 46 -11.92 9.83 4.47
CA VAL A 46 -11.23 8.82 3.67
C VAL A 46 -9.81 9.29 3.39
N THR A 47 -8.84 8.42 3.63
CA THR A 47 -7.43 8.67 3.32
C THR A 47 -6.92 7.63 2.32
N CYS A 48 -6.34 8.11 1.24
CA CYS A 48 -5.70 7.30 0.23
C CYS A 48 -4.19 7.39 0.41
N PHE A 49 -3.52 6.24 0.52
CA PHE A 49 -2.06 6.14 0.53
C PHE A 49 -1.59 5.42 -0.74
N LEU A 50 -0.49 5.88 -1.26
CA LEU A 50 0.22 5.24 -2.35
C LEU A 50 1.66 4.97 -1.93
N PHE A 51 2.12 3.74 -2.15
CA PHE A 51 3.50 3.33 -1.91
C PHE A 51 4.09 2.73 -3.17
N ASP A 52 5.37 2.95 -3.37
CA ASP A 52 6.14 2.40 -4.49
C ASP A 52 7.46 1.86 -3.96
N LEU A 53 7.79 0.62 -4.32
CA LEU A 53 9.07 0.01 -4.01
C LEU A 53 10.18 0.69 -4.80
N ASN A 54 11.17 1.25 -4.11
CA ASN A 54 12.28 1.92 -4.74
C ASN A 54 13.27 0.92 -5.36
N ARG A 55 13.70 1.21 -6.59
CA ARG A 55 14.79 0.50 -7.28
C ARG A 55 14.52 -1.01 -7.51
N LEU A 56 13.26 -1.41 -7.72
CA LEU A 56 12.95 -2.82 -8.01
C LEU A 56 13.72 -3.33 -9.24
N LYS A 57 13.81 -2.53 -10.30
CA LYS A 57 14.57 -2.91 -11.51
C LYS A 57 16.04 -3.16 -11.18
N TYR A 58 16.67 -2.31 -10.36
CA TYR A 58 18.05 -2.51 -9.92
C TYR A 58 18.22 -3.83 -9.16
N ILE A 59 17.30 -4.14 -8.24
CA ILE A 59 17.35 -5.39 -7.47
C ILE A 59 17.22 -6.58 -8.42
N ASN A 60 16.25 -6.56 -9.34
CA ASN A 60 16.07 -7.62 -10.33
C ASN A 60 17.29 -7.82 -11.21
N ASP A 61 17.87 -6.75 -11.73
CA ASP A 61 18.99 -6.81 -12.68
C ASP A 61 20.29 -7.27 -12.02
N HIS A 62 20.52 -6.91 -10.75
CA HIS A 62 21.77 -7.22 -10.03
C HIS A 62 21.70 -8.48 -9.18
N TYR A 63 20.53 -8.82 -8.64
CA TYR A 63 20.37 -9.92 -7.68
C TYR A 63 19.37 -10.98 -8.15
N GLY A 64 18.67 -10.75 -9.24
CA GLY A 64 17.70 -11.66 -9.84
C GLY A 64 16.26 -11.41 -9.40
N HIS A 65 15.32 -11.95 -10.19
CA HIS A 65 13.88 -11.74 -9.98
C HIS A 65 13.37 -12.33 -8.65
N ASN A 66 13.98 -13.40 -8.14
CA ASN A 66 13.63 -13.96 -6.84
C ASN A 66 13.88 -12.97 -5.71
N GLU A 67 14.96 -12.21 -5.80
CA GLU A 67 15.26 -11.15 -4.82
C GLU A 67 14.32 -9.94 -4.99
N GLY A 68 13.92 -9.62 -6.21
CA GLY A 68 12.88 -8.62 -6.46
C GLY A 68 11.53 -9.04 -5.85
N ASP A 69 11.13 -10.28 -6.06
CA ASP A 69 9.91 -10.85 -5.46
C ASP A 69 9.97 -10.83 -3.93
N PHE A 70 11.12 -11.15 -3.37
CA PHE A 70 11.36 -11.08 -1.94
C PHE A 70 11.22 -9.64 -1.40
N ALA A 71 11.78 -8.65 -2.10
CA ALA A 71 11.63 -7.25 -1.75
C ALA A 71 10.15 -6.80 -1.75
N ILE A 72 9.38 -7.23 -2.75
CA ILE A 72 7.93 -6.99 -2.83
C ILE A 72 7.21 -7.61 -1.62
N GLN A 73 7.56 -8.83 -1.23
CA GLN A 73 6.98 -9.49 -0.05
C GLN A 73 7.29 -8.73 1.24
N VAL A 74 8.50 -8.20 1.39
CA VAL A 74 8.89 -7.40 2.56
C VAL A 74 8.05 -6.12 2.65
N ILE A 75 7.84 -5.42 1.53
CA ILE A 75 6.93 -4.26 1.51
C ILE A 75 5.51 -4.67 1.90
N GLY A 76 5.00 -5.77 1.37
CA GLY A 76 3.69 -6.31 1.73
C GLY A 76 3.56 -6.57 3.23
N HIS A 77 4.57 -7.17 3.86
CA HIS A 77 4.60 -7.40 5.31
C HIS A 77 4.66 -6.09 6.10
N ALA A 78 5.47 -5.12 5.66
CA ALA A 78 5.54 -3.80 6.29
C ALA A 78 4.17 -3.12 6.31
N LEU A 79 3.47 -3.11 5.19
CA LEU A 79 2.13 -2.52 5.08
C LEU A 79 1.10 -3.27 5.91
N SER A 80 1.10 -4.60 5.88
CA SER A 80 0.19 -5.42 6.70
C SER A 80 0.38 -5.20 8.20
N SER A 81 1.62 -4.93 8.63
CA SER A 81 1.94 -4.72 10.06
C SER A 81 1.42 -3.41 10.63
N VAL A 82 1.16 -2.41 9.80
CA VAL A 82 0.73 -1.06 10.22
C VAL A 82 -0.72 -0.75 9.90
N THR A 83 -1.41 -1.60 9.14
CA THR A 83 -2.80 -1.40 8.73
C THR A 83 -3.77 -2.01 9.74
N ARG A 84 -4.96 -1.40 9.84
CA ARG A 84 -6.08 -1.91 10.63
C ARG A 84 -6.86 -2.94 9.82
N SER A 85 -7.65 -3.78 10.49
CA SER A 85 -8.52 -4.76 9.82
C SER A 85 -9.58 -4.15 8.89
N THR A 86 -9.97 -2.90 9.15
CA THR A 86 -10.91 -2.13 8.33
C THR A 86 -10.26 -1.44 7.13
N ASP A 87 -8.93 -1.37 7.10
CA ASP A 87 -8.17 -0.78 5.99
C ASP A 87 -8.11 -1.74 4.80
N ILE A 88 -8.07 -1.19 3.59
CA ILE A 88 -7.89 -1.96 2.36
C ILE A 88 -6.48 -1.74 1.86
N CYS A 89 -5.66 -2.79 1.92
CA CYS A 89 -4.30 -2.78 1.41
C CYS A 89 -4.20 -3.71 0.20
N ALA A 90 -3.72 -3.17 -0.92
CA ALA A 90 -3.65 -3.88 -2.19
C ALA A 90 -2.31 -3.68 -2.89
N ARG A 91 -1.82 -4.74 -3.53
CA ARG A 91 -0.79 -4.63 -4.55
C ARG A 91 -1.45 -4.35 -5.88
N PHE A 92 -1.26 -3.15 -6.40
CA PHE A 92 -1.98 -2.66 -7.57
C PHE A 92 -1.25 -2.93 -8.89
N SER A 93 0.07 -2.86 -8.87
CA SER A 93 0.95 -3.26 -9.96
C SER A 93 2.19 -3.96 -9.42
N SER A 94 3.23 -4.17 -10.23
CA SER A 94 4.45 -4.90 -9.83
C SER A 94 5.09 -4.33 -8.56
N ASP A 95 5.21 -3.01 -8.46
CA ASP A 95 5.91 -2.27 -7.41
C ASP A 95 5.04 -1.21 -6.70
N GLU A 96 3.75 -1.11 -7.05
CA GLU A 96 2.83 -0.12 -6.49
C GLU A 96 1.82 -0.76 -5.55
N PHE A 97 1.60 -0.12 -4.40
CA PHE A 97 0.67 -0.55 -3.36
C PHE A 97 -0.29 0.57 -3.02
N TYR A 98 -1.57 0.24 -2.94
CA TYR A 98 -2.64 1.15 -2.57
C TYR A 98 -3.16 0.81 -1.19
N LEU A 99 -3.42 1.84 -0.40
CA LEU A 99 -4.06 1.70 0.90
C LEU A 99 -5.21 2.71 0.99
N LEU A 100 -6.39 2.20 1.30
CA LEU A 100 -7.60 3.00 1.48
C LEU A 100 -8.12 2.82 2.90
N THR A 101 -8.30 3.94 3.60
CA THR A 101 -8.61 3.95 5.03
C THR A 101 -9.75 4.90 5.35
N MET A 102 -10.40 4.66 6.50
CA MET A 102 -11.38 5.57 7.08
C MET A 102 -10.92 6.06 8.45
N ASP A 103 -11.37 7.25 8.82
CA ASP A 103 -11.20 7.81 10.16
C ASP A 103 -9.74 7.98 10.63
N TYR A 104 -8.86 8.28 9.68
CA TYR A 104 -7.50 8.70 9.98
C TYR A 104 -7.44 10.22 10.16
N THR A 105 -6.83 10.69 11.23
CA THR A 105 -6.39 12.07 11.34
C THR A 105 -5.14 12.29 10.47
N LYS A 106 -4.74 13.54 10.30
CA LYS A 106 -3.47 13.86 9.62
C LYS A 106 -2.29 13.22 10.37
N GLU A 107 -2.32 13.29 11.69
CA GLU A 107 -1.31 12.70 12.57
C GLU A 107 -1.25 11.18 12.42
N ASP A 108 -2.39 10.50 12.34
CA ASP A 108 -2.46 9.05 12.08
C ASP A 108 -1.83 8.70 10.73
N ALA A 109 -2.08 9.52 9.70
CA ALA A 109 -1.53 9.29 8.37
C ALA A 109 0.00 9.50 8.33
N ASP A 110 0.49 10.55 8.96
CA ASP A 110 1.93 10.83 9.10
C ASP A 110 2.62 9.70 9.89
N GLU A 111 1.99 9.24 10.97
CA GLU A 111 2.49 8.13 11.79
C GLU A 111 2.55 6.82 10.99
N LEU A 112 1.55 6.53 10.17
CA LEU A 112 1.53 5.32 9.34
C LEU A 112 2.74 5.31 8.39
N LEU A 113 3.01 6.41 7.69
CA LEU A 113 4.20 6.54 6.84
C LEU A 113 5.49 6.31 7.64
N THR A 114 5.60 6.93 8.79
CA THR A 114 6.77 6.80 9.68
C THR A 114 6.97 5.35 10.12
N ARG A 115 5.91 4.65 10.48
CA ARG A 115 5.96 3.24 10.89
C ARG A 115 6.38 2.31 9.75
N VAL A 116 5.92 2.56 8.52
CA VAL A 116 6.37 1.80 7.35
C VAL A 116 7.87 1.99 7.13
N TYR A 117 8.35 3.23 7.13
CA TYR A 117 9.77 3.53 6.94
C TYR A 117 10.63 2.92 8.05
N LYS A 118 10.20 3.01 9.30
CA LYS A 118 10.88 2.41 10.44
C LYS A 118 10.94 0.88 10.36
N TYR A 119 9.87 0.24 9.89
CA TYR A 119 9.85 -1.20 9.66
C TYR A 119 10.94 -1.61 8.66
N LEU A 120 11.02 -0.90 7.53
CA LEU A 120 11.99 -1.18 6.49
C LEU A 120 13.43 -0.90 6.94
N ASP A 121 13.66 0.20 7.65
CA ASP A 121 14.97 0.51 8.23
C ASP A 121 15.43 -0.57 9.19
N ASN A 122 14.56 -1.02 10.09
CA ASN A 122 14.87 -2.09 11.03
C ASN A 122 15.12 -3.42 10.30
N TYR A 123 14.32 -3.71 9.28
CA TYR A 123 14.53 -4.89 8.43
C TYR A 123 15.92 -4.85 7.78
N ASN A 124 16.30 -3.74 7.17
CA ASN A 124 17.59 -3.59 6.50
C ASN A 124 18.78 -3.74 7.47
N LYS A 125 18.64 -3.29 8.72
CA LYS A 125 19.68 -3.41 9.76
C LYS A 125 19.94 -4.85 10.18
N ILE A 126 18.93 -5.70 10.22
CA ILE A 126 19.03 -7.10 10.62
C ILE A 126 19.17 -8.07 9.44
N SER A 127 18.84 -7.62 8.26
CA SER A 127 18.96 -8.37 7.02
C SER A 127 20.45 -8.46 6.62
N HIS A 128 20.88 -9.62 6.18
CA HIS A 128 22.24 -9.80 5.65
C HIS A 128 22.28 -9.67 4.13
N LYS A 129 21.30 -8.97 3.53
CA LYS A 129 21.25 -8.71 2.09
C LYS A 129 22.25 -7.61 1.70
N GLU A 130 22.82 -7.73 0.52
CA GLU A 130 23.76 -6.75 -0.04
C GLU A 130 23.08 -5.48 -0.57
N TYR A 131 21.74 -5.43 -0.51
CA TYR A 131 20.93 -4.30 -0.93
C TYR A 131 19.91 -3.94 0.16
N ASN A 132 19.51 -2.68 0.18
CA ASN A 132 18.46 -2.20 1.05
C ASN A 132 17.10 -2.22 0.34
N ILE A 133 16.06 -2.58 1.08
CA ILE A 133 14.67 -2.49 0.64
C ILE A 133 14.09 -1.18 1.17
N SER A 134 13.61 -0.34 0.30
CA SER A 134 12.96 0.92 0.66
C SER A 134 11.73 1.18 -0.21
N ALA A 135 10.83 1.97 0.33
CA ALA A 135 9.64 2.44 -0.37
C ALA A 135 9.50 3.94 -0.23
N SER A 136 8.88 4.55 -1.21
CA SER A 136 8.40 5.93 -1.12
C SER A 136 6.89 5.90 -0.96
N GLY A 137 6.35 6.70 -0.07
CA GLY A 137 4.92 6.77 0.19
C GLY A 137 4.40 8.19 0.22
N GLY A 138 3.12 8.33 -0.04
CA GLY A 138 2.40 9.59 0.06
C GLY A 138 0.94 9.35 0.35
N TYR A 139 0.23 10.35 0.82
CA TYR A 139 -1.19 10.27 1.09
C TYR A 139 -1.95 11.55 0.77
N ALA A 140 -3.25 11.43 0.62
CA ALA A 140 -4.19 12.52 0.56
C ALA A 140 -5.49 12.16 1.29
N GLN A 141 -6.13 13.15 1.90
CA GLN A 141 -7.34 12.97 2.70
C GLN A 141 -8.52 13.74 2.10
N SER A 142 -9.71 13.15 2.19
CA SER A 142 -10.95 13.86 1.95
C SER A 142 -11.31 14.77 3.11
N THR A 143 -12.25 15.70 2.87
CA THR A 143 -12.93 16.38 3.97
C THR A 143 -13.86 15.42 4.70
N PRO A 144 -14.06 15.60 6.03
CA PRO A 144 -15.02 14.79 6.77
C PRO A 144 -16.44 14.90 6.18
N GLY A 145 -17.13 13.79 6.08
CA GLY A 145 -18.52 13.75 5.62
C GLY A 145 -18.74 13.96 4.13
N ALA A 146 -17.66 14.04 3.34
CA ALA A 146 -17.80 14.11 1.89
C ALA A 146 -18.33 12.79 1.33
N SER A 147 -19.37 12.87 0.51
CA SER A 147 -19.80 11.73 -0.30
C SER A 147 -18.89 11.63 -1.51
N LEU A 148 -18.02 10.62 -1.51
CA LEU A 148 -16.98 10.46 -2.53
C LEU A 148 -17.44 9.54 -3.65
N SER A 149 -17.32 10.00 -4.89
CA SER A 149 -17.41 9.16 -6.08
C SER A 149 -16.08 8.42 -6.32
N LYS A 150 -16.08 7.46 -7.25
CA LYS A 150 -14.84 6.80 -7.67
C LYS A 150 -13.85 7.79 -8.30
N GLU A 151 -14.33 8.81 -9.01
CA GLU A 151 -13.52 9.89 -9.57
C GLU A 151 -12.87 10.76 -8.48
N ASP A 152 -13.60 11.03 -7.39
CA ASP A 152 -13.06 11.75 -6.24
C ASP A 152 -11.91 10.97 -5.58
N VAL A 153 -12.05 9.66 -5.47
CA VAL A 153 -11.00 8.78 -4.93
C VAL A 153 -9.79 8.73 -5.87
N LYS A 154 -9.99 8.67 -7.18
CA LYS A 154 -8.90 8.80 -8.16
C LYS A 154 -8.15 10.12 -8.00
N ALA A 155 -8.87 11.22 -7.79
CA ALA A 155 -8.24 12.54 -7.54
C ALA A 155 -7.43 12.55 -6.23
N LEU A 156 -7.90 11.87 -5.18
CA LEU A 156 -7.13 11.70 -3.94
C LEU A 156 -5.87 10.87 -4.18
N PHE A 157 -5.95 9.78 -4.93
CA PHE A 157 -4.75 8.99 -5.27
C PHE A 157 -3.76 9.78 -6.13
N SER A 158 -4.23 10.66 -7.03
CA SER A 158 -3.35 11.56 -7.78
C SER A 158 -2.60 12.53 -6.86
N LYS A 159 -3.25 13.07 -5.84
CA LYS A 159 -2.59 13.91 -4.82
C LYS A 159 -1.62 13.11 -3.96
N ALA A 160 -1.97 11.87 -3.60
CA ALA A 160 -1.07 10.98 -2.90
C ALA A 160 0.17 10.66 -3.73
N ASP A 161 0.02 10.49 -5.03
CA ASP A 161 1.14 10.29 -5.97
C ASP A 161 2.08 11.50 -6.03
N GLU A 162 1.54 12.71 -6.09
CA GLU A 162 2.33 13.95 -6.01
C GLU A 162 3.15 14.01 -4.70
N HIS A 163 2.53 13.67 -3.58
CA HIS A 163 3.21 13.62 -2.29
C HIS A 163 4.30 12.54 -2.28
N MET A 164 4.01 11.35 -2.78
CA MET A 164 4.98 10.25 -2.93
C MET A 164 6.16 10.65 -3.83
N TYR A 165 5.90 11.35 -4.92
CA TYR A 165 6.94 11.82 -5.84
C TYR A 165 7.93 12.75 -5.16
N GLN A 166 7.46 13.66 -4.30
CA GLN A 166 8.33 14.51 -3.48
C GLN A 166 9.25 13.67 -2.59
N GLN A 167 8.74 12.59 -1.98
CA GLN A 167 9.55 11.67 -1.19
C GLN A 167 10.60 10.93 -2.03
N LYS A 168 10.25 10.51 -3.23
CA LYS A 168 11.21 9.91 -4.19
C LYS A 168 12.35 10.85 -4.56
N GLN A 169 12.08 12.12 -4.77
CA GLN A 169 13.11 13.13 -5.07
C GLN A 169 14.12 13.25 -3.94
N ILE A 170 13.66 13.25 -2.69
CA ILE A 170 14.52 13.28 -1.51
C ILE A 170 15.41 12.02 -1.47
N PHE A 171 14.83 10.85 -1.69
CA PHE A 171 15.54 9.57 -1.72
C PHE A 171 16.66 9.54 -2.78
N HIS A 172 16.39 10.02 -3.99
CA HIS A 172 17.39 10.06 -5.05
C HIS A 172 18.53 11.07 -4.76
N GLN A 173 18.22 12.23 -4.16
CA GLN A 173 19.25 13.21 -3.75
C GLN A 173 20.20 12.66 -2.68
N ASP A 174 19.72 11.77 -1.81
CA ASP A 174 20.55 11.16 -0.76
C ASP A 174 21.45 10.03 -1.29
N LEU A 175 21.10 9.44 -2.44
CA LEU A 175 21.94 8.43 -3.10
C LEU A 175 23.11 9.04 -3.89
N ASP A 176 22.99 10.31 -4.29
CA ASP A 176 24.01 11.04 -5.06
C ASP A 176 25.05 11.74 -4.15
N LYS A 177 24.96 11.58 -2.83
CA LYS A 177 25.91 12.05 -1.83
C LYS A 177 26.78 10.93 -1.30
#